data_cefa6aca933e2382b84118da71d34a39
#
_entry.id   cefa6aca933e2382b84118da71d34a39
#
_cell.length_a   1.000
_cell.length_b   1.000
_cell.length_c   1.000
_cell.angle_alpha   90.00
_cell.angle_beta   90.00
_cell.angle_gamma   90.00
#
_symmetry.space_group_name_H-M   'P 1'
#
loop_
_entity.id
_entity.type
_entity.pdbx_description
1 polymer ?
#
loop_
_entity_poly.entity_id
_entity_poly.type
_entity_poly.pdbx_seq_one_letter_code
_entity_poly.pdbx_strand_id
1 'polypeptide(L)'
;MRKSFGFIALVFLATSCGMLKGSKKMKPRDGVVFYAKEYLGTPYRLGGNNHSGIDCSGLIHNAYKKQGISVSRTVNLLRKEGKRISKDRAKPGDLLFFRTTKKRKLTHAGIVVGQKGGEPIFIHASSSRGVIISSLREGYWNKAYAQTRRLIR
;
A
#
# COMPACT_ATOMS: atom_id res chain seq x y z
N MET A 1 -29.24 63.01 -46.26
CA MET A 1 -29.10 61.58 -46.50
C MET A 1 -28.00 61.05 -45.57
N ARG A 2 -28.38 60.45 -44.39
CA ARG A 2 -27.42 59.88 -43.41
C ARG A 2 -27.62 58.39 -43.43
N LYS A 3 -26.61 57.65 -43.90
CA LYS A 3 -26.61 56.20 -43.90
C LYS A 3 -26.06 55.72 -42.55
N SER A 4 -26.92 55.10 -41.77
CA SER A 4 -26.52 54.40 -40.51
C SER A 4 -25.89 53.06 -40.89
N PHE A 5 -24.62 52.81 -40.47
CA PHE A 5 -23.95 51.55 -40.53
C PHE A 5 -24.18 50.81 -39.16
N GLY A 6 -24.99 49.77 -39.21
CA GLY A 6 -25.16 48.91 -38.07
C GLY A 6 -23.96 47.96 -37.88
N PHE A 7 -23.31 48.08 -36.72
CA PHE A 7 -22.22 47.18 -36.34
C PHE A 7 -22.83 45.92 -35.68
N ILE A 8 -22.79 44.80 -36.37
CA ILE A 8 -23.18 43.49 -35.80
C ILE A 8 -21.99 42.94 -35.02
N ALA A 9 -22.07 42.98 -33.69
CA ALA A 9 -21.11 42.34 -32.83
C ALA A 9 -21.36 40.83 -32.75
N LEU A 10 -20.49 40.06 -33.37
CA LEU A 10 -20.53 38.60 -33.34
C LEU A 10 -19.91 38.13 -32.01
N VAL A 11 -20.77 37.73 -31.05
CA VAL A 11 -20.32 37.18 -29.78
C VAL A 11 -19.93 35.70 -30.01
N PHE A 12 -18.61 35.42 -29.99
CA PHE A 12 -18.09 34.07 -29.96
C PHE A 12 -18.25 33.50 -28.54
N LEU A 13 -19.25 32.66 -28.35
CA LEU A 13 -19.36 31.79 -27.18
C LEU A 13 -18.33 30.65 -27.30
N ALA A 14 -17.17 30.83 -26.67
CA ALA A 14 -16.21 29.77 -26.50
C ALA A 14 -16.76 28.78 -25.46
N THR A 15 -17.38 27.69 -25.93
CA THR A 15 -17.72 26.53 -25.08
C THR A 15 -16.43 25.83 -24.72
N SER A 16 -15.86 26.18 -23.55
CA SER A 16 -14.77 25.45 -22.92
C SER A 16 -15.33 24.11 -22.41
N CYS A 17 -15.25 23.09 -23.26
CA CYS A 17 -15.52 21.72 -22.88
C CYS A 17 -14.34 21.24 -22.01
N GLY A 18 -14.39 21.52 -20.71
CA GLY A 18 -13.48 20.98 -19.72
C GLY A 18 -13.65 19.47 -19.66
N MET A 19 -12.80 18.73 -20.39
CA MET A 19 -12.67 17.29 -20.24
C MET A 19 -12.20 17.01 -18.80
N LEU A 20 -13.14 16.72 -17.90
CA LEU A 20 -12.87 16.06 -16.63
C LEU A 20 -12.22 14.71 -16.98
N LYS A 21 -10.88 14.66 -16.96
CA LYS A 21 -10.13 13.39 -16.95
C LYS A 21 -10.58 12.62 -15.71
N GLY A 22 -11.48 11.65 -15.90
CA GLY A 22 -11.92 10.75 -14.86
C GLY A 22 -10.68 10.14 -14.20
N SER A 23 -10.45 10.42 -12.93
CA SER A 23 -9.38 9.83 -12.13
C SER A 23 -9.55 8.31 -12.18
N LYS A 24 -8.68 7.63 -12.92
CA LYS A 24 -8.71 6.18 -13.06
C LYS A 24 -8.52 5.57 -11.67
N LYS A 25 -9.58 5.03 -11.09
CA LYS A 25 -9.55 4.39 -9.76
C LYS A 25 -8.45 3.33 -9.76
N MET A 26 -7.48 3.46 -8.85
CA MET A 26 -6.40 2.48 -8.69
C MET A 26 -6.97 1.10 -8.40
N LYS A 27 -6.36 0.05 -8.98
CA LYS A 27 -6.70 -1.33 -8.58
C LYS A 27 -6.41 -1.49 -7.08
N PRO A 28 -7.23 -2.22 -6.32
CA PRO A 28 -7.09 -2.32 -4.86
C PRO A 28 -5.69 -2.74 -4.39
N ARG A 29 -5.02 -3.65 -5.12
CA ARG A 29 -3.64 -4.08 -4.81
C ARG A 29 -2.62 -2.97 -4.97
N ASP A 30 -2.70 -2.25 -6.09
CA ASP A 30 -1.79 -1.14 -6.40
C ASP A 30 -1.98 0.00 -5.41
N GLY A 31 -3.23 0.26 -5.02
CA GLY A 31 -3.55 1.27 -4.02
C GLY A 31 -3.03 0.92 -2.62
N VAL A 32 -3.13 -0.33 -2.18
CA VAL A 32 -2.53 -0.77 -0.90
C VAL A 32 -1.02 -0.56 -0.91
N VAL A 33 -0.33 -0.92 -2.01
CA VAL A 33 1.11 -0.70 -2.15
C VAL A 33 1.45 0.79 -2.17
N PHE A 34 0.68 1.59 -2.90
CA PHE A 34 0.85 3.04 -2.97
C PHE A 34 0.76 3.67 -1.57
N TYR A 35 -0.32 3.42 -0.84
CA TYR A 35 -0.51 3.97 0.50
C TYR A 35 0.47 3.44 1.55
N ALA A 36 0.95 2.20 1.42
CA ALA A 36 2.00 1.72 2.28
C ALA A 36 3.32 2.49 2.06
N LYS A 37 3.65 2.81 0.80
CA LYS A 37 4.87 3.56 0.45
C LYS A 37 4.86 5.01 0.94
N GLU A 38 3.70 5.62 1.17
CA GLU A 38 3.61 6.95 1.77
C GLU A 38 4.22 7.00 3.19
N TYR A 39 4.34 5.85 3.87
CA TYR A 39 4.97 5.74 5.19
C TYR A 39 6.47 5.48 5.16
N LEU A 40 7.13 5.38 3.99
CA LEU A 40 8.58 5.16 3.91
C LEU A 40 9.34 6.20 4.77
N GLY A 41 10.28 5.71 5.58
CA GLY A 41 11.05 6.55 6.51
C GLY A 41 10.33 6.90 7.83
N THR A 42 9.04 6.59 7.98
CA THR A 42 8.32 6.79 9.25
C THR A 42 9.00 5.99 10.37
N PRO A 43 9.30 6.61 11.54
CA PRO A 43 9.91 5.90 12.65
C PRO A 43 9.05 4.74 13.16
N TYR A 44 9.71 3.70 13.68
CA TYR A 44 8.99 2.63 14.38
C TYR A 44 8.47 3.11 15.74
N ARG A 45 7.21 2.77 16.02
CA ARG A 45 6.62 2.94 17.35
C ARG A 45 5.63 1.82 17.60
N LEU A 46 5.84 1.04 18.66
CA LEU A 46 4.92 -0.04 19.05
C LEU A 46 3.51 0.54 19.33
N GLY A 47 2.49 -0.04 18.72
CA GLY A 47 1.11 0.46 18.77
C GLY A 47 0.86 1.72 17.93
N GLY A 48 1.88 2.30 17.31
CA GLY A 48 1.77 3.50 16.48
C GLY A 48 1.01 3.24 15.18
N ASN A 49 0.36 4.29 14.65
CA ASN A 49 -0.52 4.20 13.48
C ASN A 49 -0.52 5.46 12.59
N ASN A 50 0.48 6.32 12.70
CA ASN A 50 0.59 7.55 11.93
C ASN A 50 2.05 7.86 11.53
N HIS A 51 2.29 8.98 10.84
CA HIS A 51 3.63 9.39 10.38
C HIS A 51 4.60 9.81 11.50
N SER A 52 4.12 10.07 12.72
CA SER A 52 4.99 10.31 13.88
C SER A 52 5.53 9.00 14.50
N GLY A 53 4.99 7.86 14.07
CA GLY A 53 5.43 6.53 14.50
C GLY A 53 4.41 5.45 14.18
N ILE A 54 4.89 4.34 13.64
CA ILE A 54 4.03 3.24 13.18
C ILE A 54 4.66 1.87 13.48
N ASP A 55 3.83 0.87 13.81
CA ASP A 55 4.26 -0.53 13.85
C ASP A 55 3.86 -1.29 12.57
N CYS A 56 4.33 -2.54 12.45
CA CYS A 56 4.11 -3.35 11.25
C CYS A 56 2.63 -3.58 10.95
N SER A 57 1.81 -3.84 11.95
CA SER A 57 0.37 -4.05 11.77
C SER A 57 -0.40 -2.74 11.57
N GLY A 58 0.09 -1.62 12.10
CA GLY A 58 -0.44 -0.27 11.84
C GLY A 58 -0.25 0.14 10.39
N LEU A 59 0.93 -0.11 9.84
CA LEU A 59 1.22 0.12 8.42
C LEU A 59 0.25 -0.67 7.52
N ILE A 60 0.06 -1.95 7.80
CA ILE A 60 -0.87 -2.81 7.06
C ILE A 60 -2.30 -2.28 7.18
N HIS A 61 -2.76 -2.04 8.42
CA HIS A 61 -4.11 -1.55 8.69
C HIS A 61 -4.41 -0.26 7.93
N ASN A 62 -3.51 0.73 8.00
CA ASN A 62 -3.70 2.01 7.33
C ASN A 62 -3.72 1.89 5.81
N ALA A 63 -2.78 1.14 5.22
CA ALA A 63 -2.70 0.96 3.77
C ALA A 63 -3.97 0.30 3.20
N TYR A 64 -4.48 -0.73 3.86
CA TYR A 64 -5.72 -1.40 3.46
C TYR A 64 -6.96 -0.53 3.69
N LYS A 65 -7.05 0.15 4.83
CA LYS A 65 -8.15 1.06 5.17
C LYS A 65 -8.32 2.19 4.14
N LYS A 66 -7.22 2.73 3.62
CA LYS A 66 -7.25 3.75 2.54
C LYS A 66 -7.86 3.21 1.23
N GLN A 67 -7.88 1.91 1.03
CA GLN A 67 -8.58 1.23 -0.07
C GLN A 67 -9.98 0.77 0.30
N GLY A 68 -10.52 1.15 1.46
CA GLY A 68 -11.83 0.72 1.94
C GLY A 68 -11.87 -0.74 2.39
N ILE A 69 -10.71 -1.38 2.62
CA ILE A 69 -10.61 -2.77 3.05
C ILE A 69 -10.32 -2.79 4.56
N SER A 70 -11.26 -3.30 5.33
CA SER A 70 -11.07 -3.48 6.77
C SER A 70 -10.22 -4.71 7.05
N VAL A 71 -9.18 -4.55 7.88
CA VAL A 71 -8.30 -5.63 8.33
C VAL A 71 -7.97 -5.45 9.82
N SER A 72 -7.64 -6.53 10.49
CA SER A 72 -7.30 -6.50 11.92
C SER A 72 -6.05 -5.67 12.22
N ARG A 73 -5.98 -5.14 13.44
CA ARG A 73 -4.88 -4.25 13.90
C ARG A 73 -3.68 -5.01 14.47
N THR A 74 -3.74 -6.32 14.63
CA THR A 74 -2.67 -7.12 15.22
C THR A 74 -2.18 -8.22 14.29
N VAL A 75 -0.87 -8.52 14.32
CA VAL A 75 -0.26 -9.62 13.55
C VAL A 75 -0.96 -10.96 13.83
N ASN A 76 -1.35 -11.20 15.09
CA ASN A 76 -1.98 -12.46 15.49
C ASN A 76 -3.36 -12.68 14.87
N LEU A 77 -4.11 -11.64 14.62
CA LEU A 77 -5.41 -11.70 13.94
C LEU A 77 -5.24 -11.68 12.41
N LEU A 78 -4.44 -10.74 11.87
CA LEU A 78 -4.12 -10.62 10.44
C LEU A 78 -3.69 -11.96 9.82
N ARG A 79 -2.87 -12.75 10.55
CA ARG A 79 -2.39 -14.05 10.05
C ARG A 79 -3.49 -15.09 9.80
N LYS A 80 -4.69 -14.85 10.29
CA LYS A 80 -5.86 -15.73 10.11
C LYS A 80 -6.76 -15.26 8.96
N GLU A 81 -6.60 -14.04 8.51
CA GLU A 81 -7.41 -13.44 7.45
C GLU A 81 -6.98 -13.90 6.07
N GLY A 82 -7.91 -13.84 5.12
CA GLY A 82 -7.68 -14.15 3.73
C GLY A 82 -7.27 -15.62 3.48
N LYS A 83 -6.74 -15.88 2.28
CA LYS A 83 -6.30 -17.20 1.85
C LYS A 83 -4.78 -17.36 2.02
N ARG A 84 -4.35 -18.48 2.59
CA ARG A 84 -2.93 -18.86 2.60
C ARG A 84 -2.48 -19.24 1.18
N ILE A 85 -1.33 -18.71 0.77
CA ILE A 85 -0.71 -19.02 -0.53
C ILE A 85 0.78 -19.33 -0.34
N SER A 86 1.41 -19.94 -1.35
CA SER A 86 2.87 -20.12 -1.38
C SER A 86 3.57 -18.78 -1.64
N LYS A 87 4.80 -18.62 -1.15
CA LYS A 87 5.58 -17.39 -1.35
C LYS A 87 5.83 -17.09 -2.83
N ASP A 88 6.04 -18.13 -3.65
CA ASP A 88 6.35 -18.00 -5.08
C ASP A 88 5.19 -17.39 -5.88
N ARG A 89 3.96 -17.50 -5.36
CA ARG A 89 2.74 -16.91 -5.92
C ARG A 89 2.38 -15.59 -5.30
N ALA A 90 3.24 -15.03 -4.45
CA ALA A 90 3.01 -13.73 -3.83
C ALA A 90 2.96 -12.61 -4.88
N LYS A 91 1.99 -11.72 -4.75
CA LYS A 91 1.77 -10.56 -5.62
C LYS A 91 1.74 -9.28 -4.79
N PRO A 92 1.99 -8.09 -5.38
CA PRO A 92 1.80 -6.83 -4.68
C PRO A 92 0.46 -6.77 -3.93
N GLY A 93 0.50 -6.27 -2.69
CA GLY A 93 -0.65 -6.25 -1.79
C GLY A 93 -0.87 -7.52 -0.97
N ASP A 94 -0.17 -8.63 -1.21
CA ASP A 94 -0.22 -9.80 -0.31
C ASP A 94 0.60 -9.53 0.97
N LEU A 95 0.31 -10.25 2.06
CA LEU A 95 0.98 -10.10 3.34
C LEU A 95 1.97 -11.24 3.59
N LEU A 96 3.18 -10.89 3.99
CA LEU A 96 4.20 -11.82 4.50
C LEU A 96 4.24 -11.76 6.02
N PHE A 97 4.37 -12.92 6.66
CA PHE A 97 4.46 -13.04 8.11
C PHE A 97 5.75 -13.74 8.53
N PHE A 98 6.32 -13.27 9.65
CA PHE A 98 7.64 -13.66 10.10
C PHE A 98 7.66 -14.02 11.59
N ARG A 99 8.61 -14.90 11.97
CA ARG A 99 9.02 -15.18 13.34
C ARG A 99 10.35 -14.48 13.61
N THR A 100 10.30 -13.28 14.16
CA THR A 100 11.50 -12.45 14.40
C THR A 100 12.07 -12.62 15.81
N THR A 101 11.45 -13.50 16.63
CA THR A 101 11.90 -13.82 17.98
C THR A 101 12.11 -15.32 18.11
N LYS A 102 12.85 -15.77 19.15
CA LYS A 102 13.05 -17.21 19.48
C LYS A 102 11.75 -17.93 19.80
N LYS A 103 10.68 -17.20 20.13
CA LYS A 103 9.35 -17.78 20.36
C LYS A 103 8.72 -18.18 19.01
N ARG A 104 8.07 -19.35 18.94
CA ARG A 104 7.41 -19.87 17.70
C ARG A 104 6.23 -19.04 17.20
N LYS A 105 5.92 -17.90 17.82
CA LYS A 105 4.82 -17.01 17.44
C LYS A 105 5.20 -16.13 16.25
N LEU A 106 4.22 -15.79 15.42
CA LEU A 106 4.36 -14.77 14.38
C LEU A 106 4.36 -13.40 15.05
N THR A 107 5.42 -12.67 14.89
CA THR A 107 5.69 -11.41 15.60
C THR A 107 5.81 -10.22 14.67
N HIS A 108 5.91 -10.46 13.36
CA HIS A 108 6.10 -9.40 12.38
C HIS A 108 5.37 -9.69 11.08
N ALA A 109 5.03 -8.64 10.35
CA ALA A 109 4.39 -8.72 9.05
C ALA A 109 4.80 -7.56 8.13
N GLY A 110 4.67 -7.77 6.81
CA GLY A 110 4.89 -6.75 5.80
C GLY A 110 4.00 -6.97 4.58
N ILE A 111 3.91 -5.95 3.72
CA ILE A 111 3.13 -5.95 2.48
C ILE A 111 4.08 -6.19 1.31
N VAL A 112 3.80 -7.17 0.47
CA VAL A 112 4.53 -7.39 -0.78
C VAL A 112 4.35 -6.17 -1.68
N VAL A 113 5.44 -5.61 -2.18
CA VAL A 113 5.43 -4.45 -3.10
C VAL A 113 5.94 -4.80 -4.49
N GLY A 114 6.49 -5.98 -4.67
CA GLY A 114 7.03 -6.46 -5.94
C GLY A 114 7.87 -7.72 -5.77
N GLN A 115 8.71 -7.99 -6.78
CA GLN A 115 9.68 -9.08 -6.77
C GLN A 115 11.05 -8.58 -7.24
N LYS A 116 12.11 -9.19 -6.75
CA LYS A 116 13.49 -8.97 -7.19
C LYS A 116 14.22 -10.32 -7.25
N GLY A 117 14.69 -10.71 -8.45
CA GLY A 117 15.34 -12.01 -8.65
C GLY A 117 14.46 -13.21 -8.27
N GLY A 118 13.16 -13.16 -8.59
CA GLY A 118 12.21 -14.25 -8.32
C GLY A 118 11.65 -14.28 -6.89
N GLU A 119 12.20 -13.49 -5.96
CA GLU A 119 11.76 -13.46 -4.55
C GLU A 119 11.00 -12.18 -4.23
N PRO A 120 9.98 -12.26 -3.37
CA PRO A 120 9.23 -11.09 -2.94
C PRO A 120 10.10 -10.03 -2.27
N ILE A 121 9.85 -8.76 -2.63
CA ILE A 121 10.25 -7.59 -1.84
C ILE A 121 9.03 -7.03 -1.14
N PHE A 122 9.22 -6.53 0.07
CA PHE A 122 8.10 -6.13 0.93
C PHE A 122 8.43 -4.90 1.78
N ILE A 123 7.41 -4.08 2.00
CA ILE A 123 7.46 -2.92 2.90
C ILE A 123 7.00 -3.33 4.30
N HIS A 124 7.74 -2.88 5.32
CA HIS A 124 7.43 -3.18 6.71
C HIS A 124 8.00 -2.11 7.64
N ALA A 125 7.52 -2.03 8.89
CA ALA A 125 8.07 -1.16 9.92
C ALA A 125 9.14 -1.91 10.71
N SER A 126 10.42 -1.64 10.40
CA SER A 126 11.58 -2.15 11.13
C SER A 126 11.75 -1.42 12.46
N SER A 127 11.97 -2.15 13.56
CA SER A 127 12.18 -1.54 14.89
C SER A 127 13.39 -0.64 14.98
N SER A 128 14.41 -0.84 14.15
CA SER A 128 15.67 -0.05 14.17
C SER A 128 15.78 0.99 13.06
N ARG A 129 15.02 0.83 11.95
CA ARG A 129 15.17 1.67 10.76
C ARG A 129 13.86 2.34 10.31
N GLY A 130 12.77 2.14 11.05
CA GLY A 130 11.46 2.62 10.65
C GLY A 130 10.90 1.86 9.44
N VAL A 131 10.03 2.51 8.67
CA VAL A 131 9.40 1.88 7.50
C VAL A 131 10.37 1.82 6.32
N ILE A 132 10.69 0.62 5.91
CA ILE A 132 11.63 0.31 4.82
C ILE A 132 11.11 -0.80 3.91
N ILE A 133 11.78 -0.97 2.77
CA ILE A 133 11.59 -2.12 1.87
C ILE A 133 12.76 -3.09 2.09
N SER A 134 12.44 -4.37 2.25
CA SER A 134 13.38 -5.49 2.38
C SER A 134 13.06 -6.59 1.38
N SER A 135 13.97 -7.54 1.22
CA SER A 135 13.82 -8.69 0.31
C SER A 135 13.81 -10.01 1.06
N LEU A 136 13.00 -10.98 0.62
CA LEU A 136 13.12 -12.36 1.11
C LEU A 136 14.44 -13.05 0.70
N ARG A 137 15.23 -12.46 -0.19
CA ARG A 137 16.61 -12.93 -0.47
C ARG A 137 17.58 -12.66 0.68
N GLU A 138 17.28 -11.69 1.54
CA GLU A 138 18.08 -11.40 2.72
C GLU A 138 17.97 -12.59 3.69
N GLY A 139 19.10 -13.15 4.09
CA GLY A 139 19.17 -14.37 4.91
C GLY A 139 18.35 -14.29 6.20
N TYR A 140 18.30 -13.12 6.84
CA TYR A 140 17.48 -12.89 8.02
C TYR A 140 15.99 -13.09 7.74
N TRP A 141 15.47 -12.45 6.69
CA TRP A 141 14.04 -12.51 6.35
C TRP A 141 13.66 -13.88 5.78
N ASN A 142 14.55 -14.51 5.02
CA ASN A 142 14.33 -15.86 4.52
C ASN A 142 14.15 -16.87 5.68
N LYS A 143 15.04 -16.83 6.67
CA LYS A 143 14.96 -17.70 7.87
C LYS A 143 13.74 -17.41 8.74
N ALA A 144 13.38 -16.13 8.88
CA ALA A 144 12.25 -15.71 9.70
C ALA A 144 10.88 -15.94 9.03
N TYR A 145 10.83 -16.12 7.71
CA TYR A 145 9.61 -16.30 6.95
C TYR A 145 8.78 -17.50 7.45
N ALA A 146 7.46 -17.32 7.51
CA ALA A 146 6.55 -18.32 8.01
C ALA A 146 5.35 -18.61 7.11
N GLN A 147 4.73 -17.58 6.54
CA GLN A 147 3.58 -17.74 5.65
C GLN A 147 3.28 -16.47 4.84
N THR A 148 2.53 -16.67 3.76
CA THR A 148 1.94 -15.59 2.95
C THR A 148 0.42 -15.67 3.00
N ARG A 149 -0.24 -14.51 3.09
CA ARG A 149 -1.69 -14.36 3.05
C ARG A 149 -2.13 -13.41 1.94
N ARG A 150 -3.20 -13.78 1.25
CA ARG A 150 -3.87 -12.98 0.23
C ARG A 150 -5.24 -12.57 0.74
N LEU A 151 -5.43 -11.26 0.93
CA LEU A 151 -6.69 -10.68 1.39
C LEU A 151 -7.50 -10.09 0.21
N ILE A 152 -6.83 -9.62 -0.84
CA ILE A 152 -7.45 -9.04 -2.03
C ILE A 152 -7.48 -10.10 -3.14
N ARG A 153 -8.68 -10.39 -3.66
CA ARG A 153 -8.90 -11.30 -4.79
C ARG A 153 -8.55 -10.67 -6.14
#